data_909ba29a4f8f8e69ea8b587c0f94fe09
#
_entry.id   909ba29a4f8f8e69ea8b587c0f94fe09
#
_cell.length_a   1.000
_cell.length_b   1.000
_cell.length_c   1.000
_cell.angle_alpha   90.00
_cell.angle_beta   90.00
_cell.angle_gamma   90.00
#
_symmetry.space_group_name_H-M   'P 1'
#
loop_
_entity.id
_entity.type
_entity.pdbx_description
1 polymer ?
#
loop_
_entity_poly.entity_id
_entity_poly.type
_entity_poly.pdbx_seq_one_letter_code
_entity_poly.pdbx_strand_id
1 'polypeptide(L)'
;FILHLNGSQLIQLFHQQQAIAFDNPEPKLYEFDFQGQRIGLDTSKVHEKSLVIFVNQQQVSQLALPELQEAEPKRGIIGLLALGFKLFKSAKVVKAALAGASVAGYAWLFSIEFALMLIACLVVHEYGHVRAMKYFGIKTKGIYLIPFVGGLAVSDDKITTRWQDVVISLMGPAFGLITSVLGVVLYYATEMEIFAGVAVLSALLNLFNLLPILP
;
A
#
# COMPACT_ATOMS: atom_id res chain seq x y z
N PHE A 1 -10.12 -22.32 33.77
CA PHE A 1 -10.56 -21.95 32.42
C PHE A 1 -9.40 -21.33 31.65
N ILE A 2 -9.32 -21.60 30.33
CA ILE A 2 -8.42 -20.98 29.40
C ILE A 2 -9.30 -20.26 28.37
N LEU A 3 -9.08 -18.93 28.23
CA LEU A 3 -9.82 -18.10 27.30
C LEU A 3 -8.89 -17.70 26.14
N HIS A 4 -9.35 -17.94 24.92
CA HIS A 4 -8.69 -17.48 23.72
C HIS A 4 -9.45 -16.28 23.16
N LEU A 5 -8.83 -15.10 23.22
CA LEU A 5 -9.43 -13.84 22.79
C LEU A 5 -8.71 -13.33 21.51
N ASN A 6 -9.49 -12.73 20.62
CA ASN A 6 -8.98 -11.90 19.52
C ASN A 6 -9.51 -10.47 19.71
N GLY A 7 -8.69 -9.60 20.27
CA GLY A 7 -9.16 -8.33 20.78
C GLY A 7 -10.18 -8.51 21.91
N SER A 8 -11.38 -7.96 21.75
CA SER A 8 -12.50 -8.16 22.70
C SER A 8 -13.43 -9.32 22.35
N GLN A 9 -13.09 -10.11 21.33
CA GLN A 9 -13.90 -11.24 20.88
C GLN A 9 -13.39 -12.55 21.47
N LEU A 10 -14.25 -13.29 22.18
CA LEU A 10 -13.95 -14.64 22.69
C LEU A 10 -14.08 -15.62 21.53
N ILE A 11 -12.97 -16.31 21.19
CA ILE A 11 -12.94 -17.29 20.11
C ILE A 11 -13.20 -18.70 20.65
N GLN A 12 -12.53 -19.05 21.74
CA GLN A 12 -12.61 -20.38 22.35
C GLN A 12 -12.48 -20.29 23.86
N LEU A 13 -13.21 -21.17 24.53
CA LEU A 13 -13.18 -21.35 25.97
C LEU A 13 -12.93 -22.83 26.29
N PHE A 14 -11.96 -23.09 27.15
CA PHE A 14 -11.61 -24.46 27.60
C PHE A 14 -11.64 -24.58 29.11
N HIS A 15 -12.11 -25.74 29.57
CA HIS A 15 -11.96 -26.21 30.96
C HIS A 15 -11.35 -27.61 30.95
N GLN A 16 -10.22 -27.81 31.64
CA GLN A 16 -9.49 -29.09 31.68
C GLN A 16 -9.26 -29.72 30.30
N GLN A 17 -8.82 -28.89 29.33
CA GLN A 17 -8.54 -29.27 27.92
C GLN A 17 -9.80 -29.65 27.10
N GLN A 18 -10.99 -29.52 27.63
CA GLN A 18 -12.24 -29.69 26.89
C GLN A 18 -12.78 -28.32 26.44
N ALA A 19 -13.17 -28.21 25.18
CA ALA A 19 -13.82 -27.01 24.68
C ALA A 19 -15.23 -26.89 25.23
N ILE A 20 -15.59 -25.69 25.70
CA ILE A 20 -16.94 -25.38 26.17
C ILE A 20 -17.65 -24.61 25.07
N ALA A 21 -18.85 -25.04 24.68
CA ALA A 21 -19.72 -24.26 23.81
C ALA A 21 -20.31 -23.09 24.61
N PHE A 22 -20.38 -21.93 23.99
CA PHE A 22 -20.97 -20.74 24.61
C PHE A 22 -21.92 -20.05 23.64
N ASP A 23 -22.91 -19.36 24.21
CA ASP A 23 -23.83 -18.51 23.51
C ASP A 23 -23.29 -17.07 23.45
N ASN A 24 -23.66 -16.31 22.42
CA ASN A 24 -23.34 -14.90 22.29
C ASN A 24 -24.63 -14.07 22.20
N PRO A 25 -25.34 -13.87 23.35
CA PRO A 25 -26.66 -13.22 23.39
C PRO A 25 -26.56 -11.73 23.01
N GLU A 26 -25.40 -11.10 23.30
CA GLU A 26 -25.12 -9.70 22.96
C GLU A 26 -23.67 -9.55 22.45
N PRO A 27 -23.36 -8.52 21.66
CA PRO A 27 -21.99 -8.24 21.27
C PRO A 27 -21.08 -8.10 22.49
N LYS A 28 -20.06 -8.96 22.58
CA LYS A 28 -19.07 -9.01 23.68
C LYS A 28 -19.56 -9.62 25.00
N LEU A 29 -20.80 -10.11 25.10
CA LEU A 29 -21.29 -10.90 26.23
C LEU A 29 -21.43 -12.37 25.79
N TYR A 30 -20.70 -13.27 26.45
CA TYR A 30 -20.65 -14.71 26.15
C TYR A 30 -21.17 -15.48 27.35
N GLU A 31 -22.17 -16.32 27.14
CA GLU A 31 -22.77 -17.12 28.20
C GLU A 31 -22.57 -18.62 27.95
N PHE A 32 -22.40 -19.38 29.03
CA PHE A 32 -22.32 -20.83 28.98
C PHE A 32 -22.78 -21.43 30.29
N ASP A 33 -23.28 -22.67 30.23
CA ASP A 33 -23.68 -23.40 31.40
C ASP A 33 -22.53 -24.23 31.97
N PHE A 34 -22.27 -24.08 33.27
CA PHE A 34 -21.23 -24.82 33.97
C PHE A 34 -21.73 -25.26 35.35
N GLN A 35 -21.74 -26.57 35.60
CA GLN A 35 -22.20 -27.18 36.85
C GLN A 35 -23.59 -26.70 37.31
N GLY A 36 -24.50 -26.50 36.36
CA GLY A 36 -25.87 -26.05 36.64
C GLY A 36 -26.02 -24.57 36.96
N GLN A 37 -24.97 -23.77 36.71
CA GLN A 37 -25.01 -22.31 36.83
C GLN A 37 -24.74 -21.67 35.47
N ARG A 38 -25.47 -20.60 35.13
CA ARG A 38 -25.24 -19.84 33.94
C ARG A 38 -24.15 -18.80 34.21
N ILE A 39 -23.02 -18.93 33.51
CA ILE A 39 -21.86 -18.05 33.64
C ILE A 39 -21.84 -17.12 32.43
N GLY A 40 -21.72 -15.83 32.68
CA GLY A 40 -21.55 -14.78 31.66
C GLY A 40 -20.16 -14.14 31.74
N LEU A 41 -19.55 -13.93 30.59
CA LEU A 41 -18.27 -13.24 30.44
C LEU A 41 -18.49 -12.00 29.59
N ASP A 42 -18.30 -10.82 30.18
CA ASP A 42 -18.32 -9.56 29.44
C ASP A 42 -16.90 -9.13 29.06
N THR A 43 -16.64 -9.15 27.77
CA THR A 43 -15.34 -8.80 27.17
C THR A 43 -15.27 -7.34 26.69
N SER A 44 -16.29 -6.51 26.98
CA SER A 44 -16.33 -5.12 26.54
C SER A 44 -15.16 -4.28 27.06
N LYS A 45 -14.68 -4.62 28.28
CA LYS A 45 -13.59 -3.92 28.97
C LYS A 45 -12.22 -4.60 28.85
N VAL A 46 -12.06 -5.55 27.93
CA VAL A 46 -10.75 -6.21 27.69
C VAL A 46 -9.68 -5.20 27.30
N HIS A 47 -10.00 -4.15 26.57
CA HIS A 47 -9.06 -3.06 26.25
C HIS A 47 -8.61 -2.26 27.48
N GLU A 48 -9.42 -2.26 28.57
CA GLU A 48 -9.09 -1.68 29.87
C GLU A 48 -8.41 -2.71 30.81
N LYS A 49 -7.95 -3.83 30.24
CA LYS A 49 -7.33 -4.95 30.98
C LYS A 49 -8.23 -5.52 32.08
N SER A 50 -9.54 -5.53 31.87
CA SER A 50 -10.47 -6.10 32.81
C SER A 50 -11.52 -6.99 32.12
N LEU A 51 -11.88 -8.09 32.79
CA LEU A 51 -12.94 -9.01 32.40
C LEU A 51 -13.98 -9.06 33.49
N VAL A 52 -15.27 -8.88 33.16
CA VAL A 52 -16.36 -8.95 34.14
C VAL A 52 -17.02 -10.33 34.06
N ILE A 53 -17.22 -10.95 35.21
CA ILE A 53 -17.80 -12.29 35.32
C ILE A 53 -19.15 -12.18 36.02
N PHE A 54 -20.15 -12.76 35.40
CA PHE A 54 -21.52 -12.90 35.95
C PHE A 54 -21.81 -14.35 36.27
N VAL A 55 -22.56 -14.58 37.32
CA VAL A 55 -23.17 -15.88 37.64
C VAL A 55 -24.67 -15.68 37.87
N ASN A 56 -25.48 -16.38 37.10
CA ASN A 56 -26.95 -16.23 37.13
C ASN A 56 -27.37 -14.74 36.97
N GLN A 57 -26.76 -14.02 36.07
CA GLN A 57 -26.99 -12.59 35.75
C GLN A 57 -26.56 -11.58 36.84
N GLN A 58 -25.93 -12.05 37.92
CA GLN A 58 -25.36 -11.18 38.94
C GLN A 58 -23.83 -11.04 38.72
N GLN A 59 -23.32 -9.81 38.73
CA GLN A 59 -21.88 -9.61 38.67
C GLN A 59 -21.22 -10.13 39.95
N VAL A 60 -20.37 -11.14 39.80
CA VAL A 60 -19.68 -11.77 40.93
C VAL A 60 -18.25 -11.27 41.06
N SER A 61 -17.58 -11.03 39.96
CA SER A 61 -16.17 -10.63 39.99
C SER A 61 -15.79 -9.80 38.78
N GLN A 62 -14.80 -8.95 38.98
CA GLN A 62 -14.08 -8.27 37.91
C GLN A 62 -12.62 -8.70 38.01
N LEU A 63 -12.14 -9.45 37.00
CA LEU A 63 -10.80 -9.97 36.98
C LEU A 63 -9.92 -8.96 36.26
N ALA A 64 -8.85 -8.47 36.89
CA ALA A 64 -7.78 -7.77 36.21
C ALA A 64 -7.02 -8.78 35.35
N LEU A 65 -7.00 -8.56 34.03
CA LEU A 65 -6.22 -9.41 33.13
C LEU A 65 -4.73 -9.10 33.39
N PRO A 66 -3.88 -10.13 33.56
CA PRO A 66 -2.44 -9.91 33.63
C PRO A 66 -2.00 -9.16 32.38
N GLU A 67 -0.96 -8.33 32.51
CA GLU A 67 -0.37 -7.70 31.31
C GLU A 67 -0.17 -8.80 30.27
N LEU A 68 -0.97 -8.75 29.22
CA LEU A 68 -0.67 -9.51 28.02
C LEU A 68 0.71 -8.96 27.63
N GLN A 69 1.77 -9.69 27.94
CA GLN A 69 3.05 -9.45 27.32
C GLN A 69 2.75 -9.53 25.84
N GLU A 70 2.63 -8.38 25.19
CA GLU A 70 2.78 -8.34 23.74
C GLU A 70 4.09 -9.07 23.53
N ALA A 71 4.00 -10.25 22.93
CA ALA A 71 5.16 -11.06 22.65
C ALA A 71 6.10 -10.14 21.88
N GLU A 72 7.16 -9.65 22.58
CA GLU A 72 8.18 -8.87 21.92
C GLU A 72 8.55 -9.65 20.67
N PRO A 73 8.46 -9.07 19.47
CA PRO A 73 8.77 -9.79 18.25
C PRO A 73 10.17 -10.32 18.45
N LYS A 74 10.28 -11.66 18.55
CA LYS A 74 11.56 -12.33 18.72
C LYS A 74 12.51 -11.68 17.73
N ARG A 75 13.57 -11.00 18.22
CA ARG A 75 14.63 -10.32 17.46
C ARG A 75 15.47 -11.37 16.71
N GLY A 76 14.81 -12.19 15.93
CA GLY A 76 15.36 -13.22 15.08
C GLY A 76 14.98 -12.93 13.62
N ILE A 77 15.41 -13.80 12.72
CA ILE A 77 15.13 -13.77 11.27
C ILE A 77 13.63 -13.50 11.00
N ILE A 78 12.73 -14.05 11.82
CA ILE A 78 11.27 -13.85 11.71
C ILE A 78 10.87 -12.40 12.02
N GLY A 79 11.49 -11.75 13.00
CA GLY A 79 11.28 -10.32 13.29
C GLY A 79 11.79 -9.43 12.16
N LEU A 80 12.94 -9.79 11.58
CA LEU A 80 13.52 -9.10 10.43
C LEU A 80 12.64 -9.27 9.19
N LEU A 81 12.09 -10.47 8.95
CA LEU A 81 11.15 -10.74 7.86
C LEU A 81 9.82 -10.00 8.07
N ALA A 82 9.28 -9.97 9.30
CA ALA A 82 8.07 -9.22 9.61
C ALA A 82 8.27 -7.71 9.46
N LEU A 83 9.43 -7.16 9.86
CA LEU A 83 9.81 -5.77 9.64
C LEU A 83 9.98 -5.48 8.14
N GLY A 84 10.65 -6.37 7.41
CA GLY A 84 10.77 -6.31 5.95
C GLY A 84 9.41 -6.30 5.27
N PHE A 85 8.49 -7.18 5.69
CA PHE A 85 7.12 -7.25 5.15
C PHE A 85 6.29 -5.99 5.48
N LYS A 86 6.48 -5.42 6.69
CA LYS A 86 5.83 -4.15 7.08
C LYS A 86 6.38 -2.96 6.30
N LEU A 87 7.68 -2.93 6.04
CA LEU A 87 8.33 -1.92 5.20
C LEU A 87 7.89 -2.08 3.73
N PHE A 88 7.77 -3.31 3.24
CA PHE A 88 7.30 -3.61 1.87
C PHE A 88 5.85 -3.17 1.63
N LYS A 89 5.00 -3.11 2.67
CA LYS A 89 3.65 -2.53 2.58
C LYS A 89 3.64 -1.00 2.45
N SER A 90 4.76 -0.32 2.69
CA SER A 90 4.84 1.13 2.49
C SER A 90 4.84 1.45 1.00
N ALA A 91 3.87 2.24 0.55
CA ALA A 91 3.82 2.70 -0.85
C ALA A 91 5.12 3.38 -1.32
N LYS A 92 5.85 4.03 -0.40
CA LYS A 92 7.15 4.67 -0.70
C LYS A 92 8.24 3.62 -1.00
N VAL A 93 8.30 2.55 -0.22
CA VAL A 93 9.29 1.46 -0.41
C VAL A 93 8.99 0.70 -1.69
N VAL A 94 7.72 0.39 -1.96
CA VAL A 94 7.31 -0.27 -3.22
C VAL A 94 7.71 0.56 -4.43
N LYS A 95 7.46 1.88 -4.41
CA LYS A 95 7.86 2.77 -5.51
C LYS A 95 9.37 2.80 -5.71
N ALA A 96 10.14 2.92 -4.63
CA ALA A 96 11.61 2.92 -4.69
C ALA A 96 12.16 1.59 -5.21
N ALA A 97 11.59 0.46 -4.77
CA ALA A 97 11.98 -0.87 -5.23
C ALA A 97 11.67 -1.06 -6.73
N LEU A 98 10.48 -0.66 -7.18
CA LEU A 98 10.12 -0.72 -8.59
C LEU A 98 10.99 0.20 -9.45
N ALA A 99 11.26 1.43 -9.01
CA ALA A 99 12.16 2.34 -9.72
C ALA A 99 13.58 1.78 -9.81
N GLY A 100 14.13 1.24 -8.70
CA GLY A 100 15.43 0.59 -8.70
C GLY A 100 15.50 -0.63 -9.62
N ALA A 101 14.46 -1.47 -9.60
CA ALA A 101 14.36 -2.63 -10.49
C ALA A 101 14.24 -2.21 -11.97
N SER A 102 13.56 -1.10 -12.26
CA SER A 102 13.47 -0.55 -13.61
C SER A 102 14.84 -0.07 -14.10
N VAL A 103 15.56 0.70 -13.28
CA VAL A 103 16.92 1.14 -13.61
C VAL A 103 17.84 -0.06 -13.84
N ALA A 104 17.84 -1.04 -12.93
CA ALA A 104 18.69 -2.24 -13.04
C ALA A 104 18.36 -3.06 -14.29
N GLY A 105 17.06 -3.27 -14.58
CA GLY A 105 16.62 -4.00 -15.75
C GLY A 105 17.02 -3.33 -17.08
N TYR A 106 16.82 -2.05 -17.18
CA TYR A 106 17.24 -1.30 -18.38
C TYR A 106 18.76 -1.17 -18.49
N ALA A 107 19.49 -0.98 -17.35
CA ALA A 107 20.96 -0.94 -17.36
C ALA A 107 21.58 -2.28 -17.75
N TRP A 108 20.91 -3.39 -17.42
CA TRP A 108 21.35 -4.73 -17.83
C TRP A 108 21.19 -4.95 -19.33
N LEU A 109 20.13 -4.42 -19.94
CA LEU A 109 19.88 -4.58 -21.38
C LEU A 109 20.66 -3.57 -22.25
N PHE A 110 20.94 -2.39 -21.75
CA PHE A 110 21.56 -1.29 -22.51
C PHE A 110 22.80 -0.78 -21.77
N SER A 111 22.71 0.43 -21.19
CA SER A 111 23.73 1.01 -20.32
C SER A 111 23.06 1.75 -19.15
N ILE A 112 23.84 2.08 -18.14
CA ILE A 112 23.33 2.83 -17.00
C ILE A 112 22.90 4.25 -17.40
N GLU A 113 23.63 4.89 -18.30
CA GLU A 113 23.30 6.22 -18.82
C GLU A 113 21.98 6.19 -19.57
N PHE A 114 21.78 5.20 -20.45
CA PHE A 114 20.52 5.01 -21.16
C PHE A 114 19.37 4.76 -20.20
N ALA A 115 19.55 3.88 -19.20
CA ALA A 115 18.54 3.57 -18.20
C ALA A 115 18.12 4.82 -17.41
N LEU A 116 19.08 5.64 -16.99
CA LEU A 116 18.80 6.87 -16.25
C LEU A 116 18.06 7.90 -17.13
N MET A 117 18.48 8.08 -18.38
CA MET A 117 17.77 8.97 -19.33
C MET A 117 16.33 8.50 -19.57
N LEU A 118 16.15 7.20 -19.83
CA LEU A 118 14.83 6.62 -20.06
C LEU A 118 13.89 6.81 -18.85
N ILE A 119 14.40 6.52 -17.65
CA ILE A 119 13.64 6.70 -16.41
C ILE A 119 13.31 8.18 -16.18
N ALA A 120 14.23 9.10 -16.44
CA ALA A 120 13.97 10.54 -16.33
C ALA A 120 12.85 10.98 -17.30
N CYS A 121 12.91 10.56 -18.56
CA CYS A 121 11.85 10.84 -19.54
C CYS A 121 10.51 10.28 -19.12
N LEU A 122 10.47 9.03 -18.62
CA LEU A 122 9.24 8.41 -18.10
C LEU A 122 8.66 9.18 -16.90
N VAL A 123 9.51 9.58 -15.94
CA VAL A 123 9.06 10.35 -14.78
C VAL A 123 8.45 11.69 -15.19
N VAL A 124 9.05 12.40 -16.14
CA VAL A 124 8.53 13.68 -16.64
C VAL A 124 7.19 13.46 -17.35
N HIS A 125 7.07 12.43 -18.17
CA HIS A 125 5.83 12.05 -18.83
C HIS A 125 4.71 11.78 -17.80
N GLU A 126 4.94 10.88 -16.84
CA GLU A 126 3.96 10.55 -15.79
C GLU A 126 3.63 11.75 -14.89
N TYR A 127 4.62 12.65 -14.68
CA TYR A 127 4.37 13.89 -13.95
C TYR A 127 3.36 14.78 -14.66
N GLY A 128 3.31 14.78 -15.98
CA GLY A 128 2.30 15.46 -16.78
C GLY A 128 0.89 15.00 -16.42
N HIS A 129 0.66 13.69 -16.36
CA HIS A 129 -0.63 13.09 -15.93
C HIS A 129 -0.99 13.48 -14.49
N VAL A 130 -0.04 13.36 -13.57
CA VAL A 130 -0.24 13.76 -12.17
C VAL A 130 -0.56 15.24 -12.03
N ARG A 131 0.07 16.09 -12.82
CA ARG A 131 -0.17 17.55 -12.81
C ARG A 131 -1.59 17.88 -13.26
N ALA A 132 -2.07 17.21 -14.31
CA ALA A 132 -3.45 17.34 -14.78
C ALA A 132 -4.48 16.82 -13.77
N MET A 133 -4.23 15.64 -13.17
CA MET A 133 -5.10 15.12 -12.10
C MET A 133 -5.22 16.12 -10.95
N LYS A 134 -4.10 16.69 -10.50
CA LYS A 134 -4.10 17.71 -9.44
C LYS A 134 -4.85 19.00 -9.83
N TYR A 135 -4.76 19.39 -11.09
CA TYR A 135 -5.49 20.56 -11.60
C TYR A 135 -7.01 20.37 -11.48
N PHE A 136 -7.51 19.15 -11.70
CA PHE A 136 -8.91 18.78 -11.53
C PHE A 136 -9.29 18.38 -10.09
N GLY A 137 -8.39 18.55 -9.11
CA GLY A 137 -8.66 18.21 -7.71
C GLY A 137 -8.67 16.69 -7.43
N ILE A 138 -8.24 15.87 -8.37
CA ILE A 138 -8.18 14.41 -8.24
C ILE A 138 -6.98 14.03 -7.37
N LYS A 139 -7.21 13.29 -6.30
CA LYS A 139 -6.16 12.79 -5.42
C LYS A 139 -5.35 11.69 -6.12
N THR A 140 -4.04 11.76 -5.99
CA THR A 140 -3.13 10.82 -6.63
C THR A 140 -2.29 10.06 -5.62
N LYS A 141 -2.09 8.75 -5.84
CA LYS A 141 -1.11 7.93 -5.13
C LYS A 141 0.33 8.19 -5.61
N GLY A 142 0.48 8.89 -6.74
CA GLY A 142 1.74 9.26 -7.36
C GLY A 142 2.16 8.30 -8.48
N ILE A 143 3.44 8.35 -8.82
CA ILE A 143 4.02 7.63 -9.97
C ILE A 143 4.61 6.30 -9.51
N TYR A 144 4.34 5.23 -10.26
CA TYR A 144 4.97 3.92 -10.15
C TYR A 144 5.71 3.62 -11.45
N LEU A 145 6.97 3.24 -11.35
CA LEU A 145 7.77 2.81 -12.49
C LEU A 145 7.84 1.29 -12.48
N ILE A 146 7.31 0.66 -13.52
CA ILE A 146 7.25 -0.81 -13.63
C ILE A 146 8.28 -1.24 -14.67
N PRO A 147 9.25 -2.13 -14.30
CA PRO A 147 10.26 -2.61 -15.23
C PRO A 147 9.64 -3.11 -16.54
N PHE A 148 10.17 -2.68 -17.69
CA PHE A 148 9.77 -3.07 -19.05
C PHE A 148 8.34 -2.73 -19.46
N VAL A 149 7.51 -2.22 -18.56
CA VAL A 149 6.12 -1.79 -18.86
C VAL A 149 6.05 -0.27 -19.05
N GLY A 150 6.80 0.48 -18.22
CA GLY A 150 6.82 1.95 -18.26
C GLY A 150 6.45 2.60 -16.94
N GLY A 151 5.87 3.80 -17.00
CA GLY A 151 5.33 4.52 -15.86
C GLY A 151 3.81 4.34 -15.71
N LEU A 152 3.32 4.57 -14.52
CA LEU A 152 1.90 4.56 -14.19
C LEU A 152 1.59 5.64 -13.16
N ALA A 153 0.81 6.64 -13.54
CA ALA A 153 0.25 7.64 -12.63
C ALA A 153 -1.07 7.11 -12.06
N VAL A 154 -1.11 6.84 -10.75
CA VAL A 154 -2.27 6.24 -10.09
C VAL A 154 -3.10 7.29 -9.38
N SER A 155 -4.42 7.31 -9.62
CA SER A 155 -5.39 8.12 -8.89
C SER A 155 -6.10 7.33 -7.80
N ASP A 156 -6.55 8.03 -6.75
CA ASP A 156 -7.44 7.48 -5.72
C ASP A 156 -8.92 7.66 -6.10
N ASP A 157 -9.22 8.73 -6.83
CA ASP A 157 -10.55 9.12 -7.21
C ASP A 157 -10.82 8.70 -8.67
N LYS A 158 -12.11 8.49 -9.00
CA LYS A 158 -12.54 8.20 -10.36
C LYS A 158 -12.55 9.48 -11.20
N ILE A 159 -12.11 9.37 -12.44
CA ILE A 159 -12.30 10.40 -13.46
C ILE A 159 -13.80 10.46 -13.80
N THR A 160 -14.44 11.62 -13.65
CA THR A 160 -15.90 11.75 -13.75
C THR A 160 -16.39 12.25 -15.10
N THR A 161 -15.55 12.91 -15.86
CA THR A 161 -15.93 13.48 -17.16
C THR A 161 -14.93 13.09 -18.25
N ARG A 162 -15.45 12.95 -19.49
CA ARG A 162 -14.60 12.68 -20.67
C ARG A 162 -13.56 13.79 -20.91
N TRP A 163 -13.90 15.03 -20.59
CA TRP A 163 -12.97 16.15 -20.72
C TRP A 163 -11.76 16.01 -19.78
N GLN A 164 -12.01 15.63 -18.53
CA GLN A 164 -10.91 15.35 -17.58
C GLN A 164 -10.03 14.22 -18.09
N ASP A 165 -10.63 13.14 -18.59
CA ASP A 165 -9.92 12.00 -19.13
C ASP A 165 -9.03 12.39 -20.30
N VAL A 166 -9.55 13.12 -21.28
CA VAL A 166 -8.77 13.61 -22.44
C VAL A 166 -7.62 14.49 -22.01
N VAL A 167 -7.87 15.47 -21.13
CA VAL A 167 -6.79 16.38 -20.68
C VAL A 167 -5.72 15.63 -19.89
N ILE A 168 -6.12 14.74 -18.97
CA ILE A 168 -5.17 13.93 -18.21
C ILE A 168 -4.33 13.07 -19.14
N SER A 169 -4.97 12.37 -20.10
CA SER A 169 -4.27 11.51 -21.06
C SER A 169 -3.28 12.27 -21.95
N LEU A 170 -3.61 13.47 -22.38
CA LEU A 170 -2.75 14.27 -23.24
C LEU A 170 -1.59 14.99 -22.52
N MET A 171 -1.72 15.22 -21.20
CA MET A 171 -0.70 15.99 -20.47
C MET A 171 0.62 15.24 -20.29
N GLY A 172 0.61 13.91 -20.25
CA GLY A 172 1.83 13.11 -20.28
C GLY A 172 2.62 13.35 -21.58
N PRO A 173 2.02 13.05 -22.74
CA PRO A 173 2.64 13.37 -24.04
C PRO A 173 3.05 14.83 -24.20
N ALA A 174 2.26 15.81 -23.72
CA ALA A 174 2.60 17.21 -23.79
C ALA A 174 3.90 17.54 -23.03
N PHE A 175 4.04 17.03 -21.80
CA PHE A 175 5.25 17.20 -21.00
C PHE A 175 6.46 16.51 -21.65
N GLY A 176 6.27 15.32 -22.20
CA GLY A 176 7.31 14.63 -22.92
C GLY A 176 7.72 15.35 -24.21
N LEU A 177 6.78 15.94 -24.95
CA LEU A 177 7.09 16.75 -26.13
C LEU A 177 7.93 17.98 -25.75
N ILE A 178 7.55 18.68 -24.66
CA ILE A 178 8.34 19.80 -24.12
C ILE A 178 9.77 19.33 -23.79
N THR A 179 9.90 18.17 -23.13
CA THR A 179 11.21 17.58 -22.80
C THR A 179 12.02 17.28 -24.05
N SER A 180 11.41 16.75 -25.11
CA SER A 180 12.06 16.46 -26.37
C SER A 180 12.57 17.77 -27.02
N VAL A 181 11.73 18.80 -27.10
CA VAL A 181 12.11 20.10 -27.66
C VAL A 181 13.23 20.74 -26.86
N LEU A 182 13.17 20.74 -25.53
CA LEU A 182 14.24 21.24 -24.68
C LEU A 182 15.54 20.46 -24.88
N GLY A 183 15.47 19.13 -25.04
CA GLY A 183 16.63 18.30 -25.37
C GLY A 183 17.30 18.75 -26.68
N VAL A 184 16.52 19.00 -27.74
CA VAL A 184 17.04 19.52 -29.00
C VAL A 184 17.74 20.88 -28.82
N VAL A 185 17.09 21.82 -28.13
CA VAL A 185 17.64 23.16 -27.87
C VAL A 185 18.96 23.07 -27.09
N LEU A 186 18.99 22.23 -26.04
CA LEU A 186 20.20 22.04 -25.24
C LEU A 186 21.32 21.35 -26.01
N TYR A 187 20.99 20.40 -26.90
CA TYR A 187 21.97 19.78 -27.78
C TYR A 187 22.67 20.83 -28.66
N TYR A 188 21.92 21.70 -29.36
CA TYR A 188 22.49 22.74 -30.17
C TYR A 188 23.24 23.84 -29.38
N ALA A 189 22.89 24.03 -28.11
CA ALA A 189 23.56 25.00 -27.25
C ALA A 189 24.87 24.48 -26.62
N THR A 190 24.96 23.16 -26.39
CA THR A 190 26.07 22.55 -25.60
C THR A 190 26.88 21.53 -26.37
N GLU A 191 26.40 21.08 -27.54
CA GLU A 191 26.94 19.99 -28.35
C GLU A 191 27.09 18.65 -27.60
N MET A 192 26.41 18.51 -26.43
CA MET A 192 26.46 17.29 -25.63
C MET A 192 25.46 16.25 -26.13
N GLU A 193 25.93 15.08 -26.57
CA GLU A 193 25.12 13.97 -27.12
C GLU A 193 24.04 13.48 -26.19
N ILE A 194 24.21 13.65 -24.88
CA ILE A 194 23.21 13.25 -23.89
C ILE A 194 21.85 13.94 -24.11
N PHE A 195 21.88 15.22 -24.54
CA PHE A 195 20.64 15.96 -24.81
C PHE A 195 19.95 15.51 -26.09
N ALA A 196 20.72 15.08 -27.10
CA ALA A 196 20.17 14.44 -28.29
C ALA A 196 19.49 13.11 -27.90
N GLY A 197 20.12 12.31 -27.03
CA GLY A 197 19.56 11.09 -26.49
C GLY A 197 18.23 11.33 -25.76
N VAL A 198 18.18 12.33 -24.87
CA VAL A 198 16.94 12.73 -24.16
C VAL A 198 15.84 13.13 -25.14
N ALA A 199 16.17 13.94 -26.15
CA ALA A 199 15.23 14.41 -27.17
C ALA A 199 14.58 13.22 -27.92
N VAL A 200 15.41 12.31 -28.43
CA VAL A 200 14.96 11.13 -29.19
C VAL A 200 14.13 10.16 -28.29
N LEU A 201 14.64 9.84 -27.11
CA LEU A 201 13.95 8.94 -26.19
C LEU A 201 12.59 9.49 -25.77
N SER A 202 12.53 10.78 -25.42
CA SER A 202 11.27 11.42 -25.04
C SER A 202 10.27 11.44 -26.20
N ALA A 203 10.73 11.73 -27.42
CA ALA A 203 9.89 11.71 -28.63
C ALA A 203 9.34 10.30 -28.89
N LEU A 204 10.18 9.26 -28.85
CA LEU A 204 9.76 7.87 -29.05
C LEU A 204 8.78 7.40 -27.98
N LEU A 205 9.04 7.68 -26.70
CA LEU A 205 8.13 7.34 -25.62
C LEU A 205 6.73 7.94 -25.84
N ASN A 206 6.68 9.23 -26.24
CA ASN A 206 5.41 9.87 -26.50
C ASN A 206 4.71 9.30 -27.73
N LEU A 207 5.44 8.98 -28.78
CA LEU A 207 4.87 8.33 -29.95
C LEU A 207 4.23 6.99 -29.59
N PHE A 208 4.92 6.14 -28.80
CA PHE A 208 4.38 4.86 -28.36
C PHE A 208 3.15 5.02 -27.45
N ASN A 209 3.16 6.01 -26.53
CA ASN A 209 2.03 6.27 -25.65
C ASN A 209 0.79 6.86 -26.35
N LEU A 210 0.97 7.45 -27.53
CA LEU A 210 -0.15 7.94 -28.36
C LEU A 210 -0.72 6.87 -29.29
N LEU A 211 -0.03 5.74 -29.45
CA LEU A 211 -0.57 4.64 -30.26
C LEU A 211 -1.69 3.92 -29.49
N PRO A 212 -2.87 3.70 -30.09
CA PRO A 212 -3.98 3.02 -29.43
C PRO A 212 -3.78 1.49 -29.43
N ILE A 213 -2.63 1.03 -28.92
CA ILE A 213 -2.24 -0.39 -28.92
C ILE A 213 -2.64 -1.08 -27.60
N LEU A 214 -2.75 -0.30 -26.52
CA LEU A 214 -3.19 -0.77 -25.22
C LEU A 214 -4.51 -0.09 -24.83
N PRO A 215 -5.46 -0.85 -24.26
CA PRO A 215 -6.74 -0.30 -23.83
C PRO A 215 -6.61 0.62 -22.63
#